data_284709f984bc9c3182bb0379b042a266
#
_entry.id   284709f984bc9c3182bb0379b042a266
#
_cell.length_a   1.000
_cell.length_b   1.000
_cell.length_c   1.000
_cell.angle_alpha   90.00
_cell.angle_beta   90.00
_cell.angle_gamma   90.00
#
_symmetry.space_group_name_H-M   'P 1'
#
loop_
_entity.id
_entity.type
_entity.pdbx_description
1 polymer ?
#
loop_
_entity_poly.entity_id
_entity_poly.type
_entity_poly.pdbx_seq_one_letter_code
_entity_poly.pdbx_strand_id
1 'polypeptide(L)'
;DRMAVIMKETNFNYENSFGLQASAIFSAGKWLNGNVFAVGIYKHAKSDHFFDLPFNRKKLTAALGGTASIKLCRTQDLRLILNPFFQSKAIQGVYDISPIFRMNAKLQWTSHDGKWGLRINGSNIFNNKADTRSVQGNQDYRMKVNYNWATATFAVIYKFGGYKEKKVKEVDTSRMGH
;
A
#
# COMPACT_ATOMS: atom_id res chain seq x y z
N ASP A 1 -13.23 -26.23 -30.52
CA ASP A 1 -13.42 -24.77 -30.36
C ASP A 1 -12.37 -24.23 -29.42
N ARG A 2 -11.47 -23.42 -29.93
CA ARG A 2 -10.48 -22.73 -29.11
C ARG A 2 -11.14 -21.48 -28.54
N MET A 3 -11.37 -21.44 -27.23
CA MET A 3 -11.76 -20.19 -26.57
C MET A 3 -10.58 -19.21 -26.63
N ALA A 4 -10.71 -18.16 -27.44
CA ALA A 4 -9.76 -17.07 -27.44
C ALA A 4 -10.25 -15.96 -26.51
N VAL A 5 -9.42 -15.52 -25.58
CA VAL A 5 -9.69 -14.31 -24.78
C VAL A 5 -9.10 -13.14 -25.56
N ILE A 6 -9.94 -12.26 -26.06
CA ILE A 6 -9.52 -11.04 -26.75
C ILE A 6 -9.55 -9.90 -25.72
N MET A 7 -8.39 -9.33 -25.44
CA MET A 7 -8.28 -8.09 -24.65
C MET A 7 -8.17 -6.92 -25.63
N LYS A 8 -9.08 -5.97 -25.54
CA LYS A 8 -9.09 -4.75 -26.33
C LYS A 8 -9.27 -3.56 -25.42
N GLU A 9 -8.44 -2.56 -25.60
CA GLU A 9 -8.63 -1.26 -24.94
C GLU A 9 -9.78 -0.52 -25.61
N THR A 10 -10.62 0.12 -24.81
CA THR A 10 -11.74 0.94 -25.29
C THR A 10 -11.97 2.09 -24.31
N ASN A 11 -12.43 3.20 -24.85
CA ASN A 11 -12.74 4.39 -24.08
C ASN A 11 -14.19 4.34 -23.56
N PHE A 12 -14.40 4.85 -22.36
CA PHE A 12 -15.73 5.12 -21.83
C PHE A 12 -16.24 6.48 -22.32
N ASN A 13 -17.58 6.65 -22.35
CA ASN A 13 -18.13 7.97 -22.61
C ASN A 13 -17.70 8.96 -21.53
N TYR A 14 -17.79 8.54 -20.25
CA TYR A 14 -17.21 9.27 -19.13
C TYR A 14 -17.01 8.36 -17.92
N GLU A 15 -16.04 8.75 -17.10
CA GLU A 15 -15.87 8.25 -15.75
C GLU A 15 -15.63 9.43 -14.82
N ASN A 16 -16.56 9.67 -13.90
CA ASN A 16 -16.45 10.68 -12.87
C ASN A 16 -16.15 10.02 -11.53
N SER A 17 -15.18 10.54 -10.80
CA SER A 17 -14.89 10.10 -9.44
C SER A 17 -14.77 11.29 -8.52
N PHE A 18 -15.38 11.17 -7.35
CA PHE A 18 -15.25 12.13 -6.26
C PHE A 18 -14.81 11.37 -5.02
N GLY A 19 -13.82 11.91 -4.31
CA GLY A 19 -13.28 11.26 -3.12
C GLY A 19 -12.97 12.22 -2.01
N LEU A 20 -13.10 11.70 -0.78
CA LEU A 20 -12.67 12.36 0.45
C LEU A 20 -11.66 11.45 1.15
N GLN A 21 -10.64 12.07 1.72
CA GLN A 21 -9.63 11.40 2.51
C GLN A 21 -9.46 12.11 3.85
N ALA A 22 -9.38 11.30 4.90
CA ALA A 22 -8.97 11.75 6.22
C ALA A 22 -7.76 10.93 6.67
N SER A 23 -6.87 11.56 7.42
CA SER A 23 -5.74 10.87 8.05
C SER A 23 -5.47 11.46 9.43
N ALA A 24 -4.97 10.62 10.32
CA ALA A 24 -4.57 11.02 11.66
C ALA A 24 -3.26 10.33 12.04
N ILE A 25 -2.41 11.06 12.76
CA ILE A 25 -1.20 10.53 13.39
C ILE A 25 -1.53 10.31 14.87
N PHE A 26 -1.08 9.21 15.44
CA PHE A 26 -1.29 8.91 16.84
C PHE A 26 0.01 8.45 17.51
N SER A 27 0.10 8.71 18.80
CA SER A 27 1.16 8.14 19.64
C SER A 27 0.64 7.91 21.06
N ALA A 28 1.09 6.82 21.68
CA ALA A 28 0.83 6.51 23.06
C ALA A 28 2.18 6.28 23.77
N GLY A 29 2.62 7.28 24.49
CA GLY A 29 3.94 7.28 25.12
C GLY A 29 5.07 7.04 24.12
N LYS A 30 6.10 6.33 24.61
CA LYS A 30 7.30 5.99 23.79
C LYS A 30 7.21 4.62 23.11
N TRP A 31 6.10 3.88 23.32
CA TRP A 31 6.00 2.49 22.90
C TRP A 31 5.14 2.27 21.65
N LEU A 32 4.20 3.18 21.36
CA LEU A 32 3.32 3.07 20.21
C LEU A 32 3.24 4.40 19.47
N ASN A 33 3.46 4.38 18.17
CA ASN A 33 3.19 5.48 17.27
C ASN A 33 2.72 4.95 15.91
N GLY A 34 2.04 5.79 15.18
CA GLY A 34 1.56 5.39 13.87
C GLY A 34 0.68 6.45 13.22
N ASN A 35 0.09 6.02 12.13
CA ASN A 35 -0.89 6.80 11.40
C ASN A 35 -2.02 5.88 10.90
N VAL A 36 -3.18 6.45 10.75
CA VAL A 36 -4.33 5.82 10.10
C VAL A 36 -4.85 6.74 9.00
N PHE A 37 -5.43 6.16 7.98
CA PHE A 37 -6.16 6.92 6.97
C PHE A 37 -7.45 6.20 6.59
N ALA A 38 -8.42 6.99 6.17
CA ALA A 38 -9.68 6.54 5.59
C ALA A 38 -9.92 7.31 4.30
N VAL A 39 -10.35 6.60 3.26
CA VAL A 39 -10.68 7.16 1.95
C VAL A 39 -12.07 6.68 1.56
N GLY A 40 -12.92 7.60 1.13
CA GLY A 40 -14.19 7.30 0.49
C GLY A 40 -14.16 7.81 -0.94
N ILE A 41 -14.44 6.95 -1.92
CA ILE A 41 -14.46 7.31 -3.34
C ILE A 41 -15.81 6.91 -3.92
N TYR A 42 -16.56 7.88 -4.39
CA TYR A 42 -17.72 7.64 -5.23
C TYR A 42 -17.28 7.68 -6.69
N LYS A 43 -17.61 6.63 -7.43
CA LYS A 43 -17.29 6.50 -8.85
C LYS A 43 -18.57 6.31 -9.63
N HIS A 44 -18.70 7.02 -10.77
CA HIS A 44 -19.75 6.83 -11.74
C HIS A 44 -19.12 6.67 -13.13
N ALA A 45 -19.28 5.52 -13.72
CA ALA A 45 -18.79 5.18 -15.06
C ALA A 45 -19.94 4.83 -15.97
N LYS A 46 -19.97 5.41 -17.18
CA LYS A 46 -20.98 5.16 -18.20
C LYS A 46 -20.33 4.98 -19.55
N SER A 47 -20.84 4.03 -20.32
CA SER A 47 -20.55 3.91 -21.75
C SER A 47 -21.80 3.44 -22.49
N ASP A 48 -22.09 4.07 -23.61
CA ASP A 48 -23.23 3.74 -24.45
C ASP A 48 -22.86 2.71 -25.54
N HIS A 49 -21.56 2.58 -25.86
CA HIS A 49 -21.05 1.76 -26.96
C HIS A 49 -19.87 0.85 -26.56
N PHE A 50 -19.86 0.37 -25.33
CA PHE A 50 -18.84 -0.56 -24.88
C PHE A 50 -19.12 -1.96 -25.44
N PHE A 51 -18.48 -2.36 -26.55
CA PHE A 51 -18.70 -3.64 -27.24
C PHE A 51 -20.19 -3.95 -27.47
N ASP A 52 -20.96 -2.96 -27.90
CA ASP A 52 -22.41 -3.02 -28.08
C ASP A 52 -23.21 -3.36 -26.81
N LEU A 53 -22.57 -3.27 -25.65
CA LEU A 53 -23.18 -3.51 -24.34
C LEU A 53 -23.09 -2.24 -23.49
N PRO A 54 -24.12 -1.39 -23.50
CA PRO A 54 -24.10 -0.17 -22.70
C PRO A 54 -24.07 -0.50 -21.21
N PHE A 55 -23.33 0.29 -20.44
CA PHE A 55 -23.33 0.19 -18.99
C PHE A 55 -23.42 1.56 -18.33
N ASN A 56 -24.03 1.56 -17.16
CA ASN A 56 -24.11 2.71 -16.28
C ASN A 56 -23.95 2.21 -14.85
N ARG A 57 -22.78 2.46 -14.24
CA ARG A 57 -22.40 1.88 -12.96
C ARG A 57 -21.97 2.95 -11.98
N LYS A 58 -22.50 2.83 -10.76
CA LYS A 58 -22.18 3.72 -9.65
C LYS A 58 -21.70 2.88 -8.46
N LYS A 59 -20.68 3.35 -7.78
CA LYS A 59 -20.16 2.66 -6.59
C LYS A 59 -19.52 3.62 -5.61
N LEU A 60 -19.85 3.44 -4.35
CA LEU A 60 -19.09 3.99 -3.25
C LEU A 60 -18.10 2.92 -2.76
N THR A 61 -16.83 3.27 -2.75
CA THR A 61 -15.74 2.44 -2.26
C THR A 61 -15.12 3.12 -1.04
N ALA A 62 -14.92 2.37 0.03
CA ALA A 62 -14.18 2.83 1.19
C ALA A 62 -12.85 2.07 1.29
N ALA A 63 -11.78 2.76 1.65
CA ALA A 63 -10.51 2.16 1.99
C ALA A 63 -10.03 2.67 3.35
N LEU A 64 -9.45 1.77 4.12
CA LEU A 64 -8.87 2.04 5.45
C LEU A 64 -7.47 1.45 5.47
N GLY A 65 -6.54 2.15 6.08
CA GLY A 65 -5.19 1.65 6.24
C GLY A 65 -4.39 2.46 7.25
N GLY A 66 -3.15 2.04 7.43
CA GLY A 66 -2.27 2.77 8.32
C GLY A 66 -0.99 2.02 8.63
N THR A 67 -0.25 2.58 9.56
CA THR A 67 0.96 2.01 10.12
C THR A 67 0.89 2.10 11.63
N ALA A 68 1.20 1.02 12.32
CA ALA A 68 1.42 1.00 13.76
C ALA A 68 2.84 0.50 14.05
N SER A 69 3.64 1.30 14.73
CA SER A 69 4.98 0.96 15.21
C SER A 69 4.96 0.77 16.71
N ILE A 70 5.20 -0.45 17.14
CA ILE A 70 5.11 -0.91 18.53
C ILE A 70 6.51 -1.25 19.02
N LYS A 71 7.00 -0.57 20.04
CA LYS A 71 8.26 -0.91 20.71
C LYS A 71 7.98 -2.05 21.70
N LEU A 72 8.52 -3.23 21.42
CA LEU A 72 8.27 -4.44 22.19
C LEU A 72 9.15 -4.58 23.44
N CYS A 73 10.28 -3.91 23.47
CA CYS A 73 11.22 -4.00 24.58
C CYS A 73 11.64 -2.59 25.05
N ARG A 74 11.78 -2.41 26.38
CA ARG A 74 12.22 -1.13 26.95
C ARG A 74 13.71 -0.92 26.84
N THR A 75 14.49 -1.97 26.99
CA THR A 75 15.96 -1.95 27.09
C THR A 75 16.64 -2.10 25.72
N GLN A 76 15.97 -2.70 24.75
CA GLN A 76 16.49 -2.94 23.40
C GLN A 76 15.60 -2.25 22.35
N ASP A 77 16.17 -1.88 21.23
CA ASP A 77 15.38 -1.36 20.10
C ASP A 77 14.78 -2.51 19.28
N LEU A 78 13.75 -3.14 19.86
CA LEU A 78 12.94 -4.16 19.22
C LEU A 78 11.57 -3.58 18.89
N ARG A 79 11.22 -3.54 17.60
CA ARG A 79 9.98 -2.94 17.11
C ARG A 79 9.21 -3.90 16.22
N LEU A 80 7.90 -3.94 16.42
CA LEU A 80 6.95 -4.54 15.50
C LEU A 80 6.25 -3.42 14.74
N ILE A 81 6.27 -3.49 13.42
CA ILE A 81 5.59 -2.53 12.55
C ILE A 81 4.53 -3.29 11.78
N LEU A 82 3.29 -2.83 11.87
CA LEU A 82 2.13 -3.42 11.19
C LEU A 82 1.57 -2.41 10.18
N ASN A 83 1.25 -2.91 8.99
CA ASN A 83 0.63 -2.11 7.93
C ASN A 83 -0.63 -2.82 7.43
N PRO A 84 -1.77 -2.68 8.13
CA PRO A 84 -3.06 -3.14 7.65
C PRO A 84 -3.58 -2.26 6.52
N PHE A 85 -4.25 -2.89 5.55
CA PHE A 85 -4.99 -2.21 4.50
C PHE A 85 -6.26 -2.98 4.18
N PHE A 86 -7.38 -2.28 4.15
CA PHE A 86 -8.68 -2.80 3.76
C PHE A 86 -9.28 -1.91 2.69
N GLN A 87 -9.89 -2.51 1.68
CA GLN A 87 -10.72 -1.84 0.68
C GLN A 87 -12.03 -2.60 0.55
N SER A 88 -13.14 -1.89 0.58
CA SER A 88 -14.47 -2.44 0.30
C SER A 88 -14.61 -2.82 -1.18
N LYS A 89 -15.78 -3.35 -1.55
CA LYS A 89 -16.08 -3.60 -2.97
C LYS A 89 -15.88 -2.33 -3.80
N ALA A 90 -15.25 -2.48 -4.96
CA ALA A 90 -14.99 -1.41 -5.92
C ALA A 90 -15.50 -1.79 -7.31
N ILE A 91 -15.54 -0.82 -8.21
CA ILE A 91 -15.78 -1.05 -9.64
C ILE A 91 -14.62 -0.46 -10.46
N GLN A 92 -14.31 -1.16 -11.55
CA GLN A 92 -13.39 -0.67 -12.58
C GLN A 92 -13.98 -1.01 -13.95
N GLY A 93 -14.59 -0.02 -14.60
CA GLY A 93 -15.36 -0.25 -15.81
C GLY A 93 -16.47 -1.27 -15.57
N VAL A 94 -16.44 -2.37 -16.32
CA VAL A 94 -17.39 -3.48 -16.23
C VAL A 94 -17.09 -4.46 -15.09
N TYR A 95 -15.98 -4.30 -14.40
CA TYR A 95 -15.53 -5.24 -13.39
C TYR A 95 -15.98 -4.85 -11.99
N ASP A 96 -16.50 -5.82 -11.25
CA ASP A 96 -16.68 -5.76 -9.80
C ASP A 96 -15.46 -6.34 -9.12
N ILE A 97 -14.86 -5.57 -8.24
CA ILE A 97 -13.70 -5.98 -7.44
C ILE A 97 -14.19 -6.29 -6.04
N SER A 98 -13.93 -7.51 -5.59
CA SER A 98 -14.25 -7.95 -4.23
C SER A 98 -13.45 -7.19 -3.19
N PRO A 99 -13.91 -7.17 -1.92
CA PRO A 99 -13.13 -6.54 -0.85
C PRO A 99 -11.73 -7.12 -0.77
N ILE A 100 -10.77 -6.26 -0.50
CA ILE A 100 -9.37 -6.62 -0.37
C ILE A 100 -8.92 -6.30 1.06
N PHE A 101 -8.32 -7.28 1.72
CA PHE A 101 -7.60 -7.06 2.97
C PHE A 101 -6.15 -7.51 2.79
N ARG A 102 -5.22 -6.67 3.20
CA ARG A 102 -3.78 -6.98 3.20
C ARG A 102 -3.18 -6.58 4.53
N MET A 103 -2.22 -7.37 4.98
CA MET A 103 -1.44 -7.09 6.17
C MET A 103 0.02 -7.33 5.87
N ASN A 104 0.84 -6.31 6.07
CA ASN A 104 2.28 -6.45 6.12
C ASN A 104 2.74 -6.30 7.55
N ALA A 105 3.75 -7.05 7.94
CA ALA A 105 4.36 -6.96 9.26
C ALA A 105 5.88 -6.94 9.13
N LYS A 106 6.52 -6.17 9.99
CA LYS A 106 7.99 -6.09 10.08
C LYS A 106 8.39 -6.17 11.53
N LEU A 107 9.26 -7.13 11.85
CA LEU A 107 9.98 -7.17 13.11
C LEU A 107 11.40 -6.66 12.88
N GLN A 108 11.79 -5.66 13.62
CA GLN A 108 13.11 -5.03 13.52
C GLN A 108 13.76 -4.96 14.89
N TRP A 109 14.99 -5.43 14.97
CA TRP A 109 15.85 -5.29 16.13
C TRP A 109 17.12 -4.57 15.76
N THR A 110 17.62 -3.74 16.69
CA THR A 110 18.91 -3.05 16.56
C THR A 110 19.69 -3.26 17.87
N SER A 111 20.97 -3.62 17.75
CA SER A 111 21.86 -3.78 18.89
C SER A 111 22.05 -2.46 19.63
N HIS A 112 22.47 -2.55 20.91
CA HIS A 112 22.66 -1.38 21.77
C HIS A 112 23.72 -0.41 21.21
N ASP A 113 24.78 -0.93 20.59
CA ASP A 113 25.84 -0.16 19.94
C ASP A 113 25.45 0.34 18.53
N GLY A 114 24.25 0.00 18.05
CA GLY A 114 23.71 0.39 16.74
C GLY A 114 24.42 -0.25 15.55
N LYS A 115 25.37 -1.16 15.77
CA LYS A 115 26.14 -1.79 14.69
C LYS A 115 25.39 -2.93 14.01
N TRP A 116 24.67 -3.73 14.79
CA TRP A 116 23.91 -4.87 14.26
C TRP A 116 22.44 -4.54 14.15
N GLY A 117 21.83 -5.00 13.09
CA GLY A 117 20.39 -4.98 12.88
C GLY A 117 19.90 -6.31 12.33
N LEU A 118 18.76 -6.76 12.84
CA LEU A 118 18.02 -7.89 12.31
C LEU A 118 16.66 -7.40 11.85
N ARG A 119 16.19 -7.88 10.70
CA ARG A 119 14.90 -7.51 10.15
C ARG A 119 14.22 -8.71 9.54
N ILE A 120 12.97 -8.93 9.95
CA ILE A 120 12.07 -9.91 9.35
C ILE A 120 10.90 -9.12 8.77
N ASN A 121 10.62 -9.27 7.49
CA ASN A 121 9.47 -8.66 6.85
C ASN A 121 8.55 -9.76 6.32
N GLY A 122 7.27 -9.63 6.59
CA GLY A 122 6.19 -10.40 5.97
C GLY A 122 5.32 -9.47 5.14
N SER A 123 5.14 -9.76 3.87
CA SER A 123 4.21 -9.04 3.00
C SER A 123 3.00 -9.91 2.70
N ASN A 124 1.82 -9.30 2.72
CA ASN A 124 0.54 -9.98 2.49
C ASN A 124 0.44 -11.30 3.27
N ILE A 125 0.72 -11.26 4.58
CA ILE A 125 0.90 -12.44 5.43
C ILE A 125 -0.32 -13.38 5.46
N PHE A 126 -1.51 -12.90 5.08
CA PHE A 126 -2.73 -13.73 4.95
C PHE A 126 -2.93 -14.26 3.53
N ASN A 127 -2.03 -13.96 2.59
CA ASN A 127 -2.08 -14.39 1.18
C ASN A 127 -3.44 -14.12 0.51
N ASN A 128 -4.07 -12.99 0.83
CA ASN A 128 -5.37 -12.64 0.29
C ASN A 128 -5.26 -12.26 -1.19
N LYS A 129 -6.21 -12.78 -1.98
CA LYS A 129 -6.31 -12.56 -3.42
C LYS A 129 -7.45 -11.60 -3.71
N ALA A 130 -7.30 -10.77 -4.73
CA ALA A 130 -8.41 -10.00 -5.25
C ALA A 130 -9.24 -10.87 -6.22
N ASP A 131 -10.53 -10.89 -6.00
CA ASP A 131 -11.49 -11.55 -6.88
C ASP A 131 -12.19 -10.47 -7.71
N THR A 132 -12.13 -10.62 -9.01
CA THR A 132 -12.72 -9.68 -9.97
C THR A 132 -13.74 -10.43 -10.81
N ARG A 133 -14.93 -9.89 -10.91
CA ARG A 133 -16.03 -10.48 -11.68
C ARG A 133 -16.60 -9.45 -12.65
N SER A 134 -16.84 -9.87 -13.87
CA SER A 134 -17.65 -9.13 -14.83
C SER A 134 -18.86 -9.94 -15.20
N VAL A 135 -20.05 -9.34 -15.08
CA VAL A 135 -21.30 -9.89 -15.56
C VAL A 135 -21.86 -8.86 -16.54
N GLN A 136 -21.57 -9.06 -17.82
CA GLN A 136 -22.02 -8.14 -18.87
C GLN A 136 -22.62 -8.92 -20.04
N GLY A 137 -23.88 -8.68 -20.34
CA GLY A 137 -24.61 -9.44 -21.35
C GLY A 137 -24.61 -10.94 -21.04
N ASN A 138 -24.15 -11.73 -21.96
CA ASN A 138 -24.05 -13.19 -21.83
C ASN A 138 -22.71 -13.67 -21.27
N GLN A 139 -21.83 -12.75 -20.83
CA GLN A 139 -20.52 -13.09 -20.31
C GLN A 139 -20.52 -13.03 -18.79
N ASP A 140 -20.25 -14.15 -18.14
CA ASP A 140 -19.92 -14.24 -16.72
C ASP A 140 -18.43 -14.61 -16.61
N TYR A 141 -17.60 -13.61 -16.39
CA TYR A 141 -16.17 -13.77 -16.30
C TYR A 141 -15.71 -13.53 -14.88
N ARG A 142 -14.97 -14.47 -14.33
CA ARG A 142 -14.36 -14.36 -13.00
C ARG A 142 -12.86 -14.57 -13.07
N MET A 143 -12.12 -13.61 -12.54
CA MET A 143 -10.68 -13.65 -12.47
C MET A 143 -10.22 -13.47 -11.03
N LYS A 144 -9.38 -14.39 -10.56
CA LYS A 144 -8.68 -14.25 -9.29
C LYS A 144 -7.29 -13.71 -9.56
N VAL A 145 -7.04 -12.48 -9.14
CA VAL A 145 -5.74 -11.84 -9.32
C VAL A 145 -4.99 -11.84 -8.00
N ASN A 146 -3.81 -12.39 -8.03
CA ASN A 146 -2.88 -12.30 -6.92
C ASN A 146 -1.85 -11.21 -7.21
N TYR A 147 -2.15 -9.99 -6.80
CA TYR A 147 -1.28 -8.84 -7.03
C TYR A 147 0.02 -8.92 -6.22
N ASN A 148 -0.03 -9.54 -5.05
CA ASN A 148 1.12 -9.67 -4.17
C ASN A 148 1.09 -11.05 -3.50
N TRP A 149 2.06 -11.89 -3.79
CA TRP A 149 2.27 -13.14 -3.12
C TRP A 149 2.64 -12.90 -1.65
N ALA A 150 2.23 -13.82 -0.77
CA ALA A 150 2.77 -13.83 0.58
C ALA A 150 4.27 -14.07 0.50
N THR A 151 5.05 -13.15 1.03
CA THR A 151 6.51 -13.26 1.05
C THR A 151 7.04 -13.02 2.44
N ALA A 152 8.12 -13.70 2.78
CA ALA A 152 8.90 -13.43 3.97
C ALA A 152 10.35 -13.16 3.58
N THR A 153 10.94 -12.13 4.14
CA THR A 153 12.35 -11.79 3.96
C THR A 153 13.03 -11.64 5.30
N PHE A 154 14.26 -12.12 5.38
CA PHE A 154 15.14 -11.97 6.51
C PHE A 154 16.37 -11.19 6.09
N ALA A 155 16.81 -10.23 6.90
CA ALA A 155 18.01 -9.45 6.66
C ALA A 155 18.82 -9.27 7.93
N VAL A 156 20.12 -9.44 7.80
CA VAL A 156 21.12 -9.08 8.81
C VAL A 156 21.87 -7.87 8.28
N ILE A 157 21.95 -6.85 9.09
CA ILE A 157 22.59 -5.58 8.75
C ILE A 157 23.75 -5.37 9.70
N TYR A 158 24.94 -5.16 9.16
CA TYR A 158 26.09 -4.77 9.94
C TYR A 158 26.66 -3.45 9.41
N LYS A 159 26.81 -2.48 10.30
CA LYS A 159 27.39 -1.16 9.96
C LYS A 159 28.88 -1.16 10.27
N PHE A 160 29.67 -1.13 9.20
CA PHE A 160 31.13 -0.97 9.28
C PHE A 160 31.50 0.50 9.48
N GLY A 161 32.44 0.78 10.36
CA GLY A 161 33.06 2.08 10.51
C GLY A 161 32.18 3.14 11.17
N GLY A 162 32.77 3.92 12.04
CA GLY A 162 32.23 5.20 12.50
C GLY A 162 32.77 6.30 11.60
N TYR A 163 32.14 6.55 10.44
CA TYR A 163 32.45 7.77 9.73
C TYR A 163 31.95 8.95 10.58
N LYS A 164 32.85 9.58 11.30
CA LYS A 164 32.60 10.89 11.87
C LYS A 164 32.73 11.88 10.72
N GLU A 165 31.64 12.46 10.30
CA GLU A 165 31.69 13.63 9.42
C GLU A 165 32.73 14.60 9.95
N LYS A 166 33.85 14.79 9.24
CA LYS A 166 34.77 15.86 9.55
C LYS A 166 33.97 17.14 9.33
N LYS A 167 33.74 17.90 10.43
CA LYS A 167 33.25 19.27 10.30
C LYS A 167 34.20 19.97 9.34
N VAL A 168 33.70 20.30 8.16
CA VAL A 168 34.43 21.18 7.22
C VAL A 168 34.64 22.47 8.00
N LYS A 169 35.89 22.82 8.29
CA LYS A 169 36.19 24.14 8.82
C LYS A 169 35.68 25.14 7.82
N GLU A 170 34.77 26.00 8.24
CA GLU A 170 34.37 27.14 7.42
C GLU A 170 35.66 27.89 7.02
N VAL A 171 35.82 28.11 5.73
CA VAL A 171 36.95 28.87 5.20
C VAL A 171 36.77 30.28 5.72
N ASP A 172 37.72 30.74 6.53
CA ASP A 172 37.73 32.12 7.00
C ASP A 172 37.89 33.07 5.80
N THR A 173 36.78 33.63 5.37
CA THR A 173 36.72 34.60 4.26
C THR A 173 37.07 36.03 4.69
N SER A 174 37.42 36.26 5.97
CA SER A 174 37.76 37.59 6.49
C SER A 174 39.02 38.20 5.89
N ARG A 175 39.82 37.42 5.16
CA ARG A 175 41.06 37.86 4.48
C ARG A 175 40.88 38.14 2.99
N MET A 176 39.68 37.98 2.42
CA MET A 176 39.41 38.45 1.05
C MET A 176 38.98 39.91 1.13
N GLY A 177 40.00 40.78 1.04
CA GLY A 177 39.82 42.24 1.06
C GLY A 177 38.89 42.71 -0.07
N HIS A 178 38.19 43.77 0.23
CA HIS A 178 37.41 44.56 -0.71
C HIS A 178 38.34 45.23 -1.73
#